data_0b6b2ee31799cf94afe16847321d2400
#
_entry.id   0b6b2ee31799cf94afe16847321d2400
#
_cell.length_a   1.000
_cell.length_b   1.000
_cell.length_c   1.000
_cell.angle_alpha   90.00
_cell.angle_beta   90.00
_cell.angle_gamma   90.00
#
_symmetry.space_group_name_H-M   'P 1'
#
loop_
_entity.id
_entity.type
_entity.pdbx_description
1 polymer ?
#
loop_
_entity_poly.entity_id
_entity_poly.type
_entity_poly.pdbx_seq_one_letter_code
_entity_poly.pdbx_strand_id
1 'polypeptide(L)'
;MLRTSPDSVLFTTYNTLNLFQDETPLQRDRYQLVVDSIRALDTDVLAVQEIRAPDEPTAQKRLRELAEDVGMFCTVPEPDREGRPALAMGGHGYHCGLLWREGIEPVPGSLRCHGSEYFWHSLASVTLDVGGTRVRHAAHHATPFGRRLRADQNELLVALATGPPPGMPTLVGADWNTECADRVRDEDSGDWVLYEPGDPYATVGWFDEMINQCEWDYDERGRRRHRADRGPGDVLWAGGLHDAAAALNAPWQATVGHHPDDVFGAHGVWRRIDGVRVTRPVLRALRAHHVADSAAARRASDHLPVTAEYAPAALGRA
;
A
#
# COMPACT_ATOMS: atom_id res chain seq x y z
N MET A 1 14.35 -11.38 -2.34
CA MET A 1 13.72 -11.56 -3.68
C MET A 1 14.79 -11.39 -4.75
N LEU A 2 14.80 -12.20 -5.82
CA LEU A 2 15.70 -11.98 -6.95
C LEU A 2 14.98 -11.11 -7.98
N ARG A 3 15.59 -10.01 -8.39
CA ARG A 3 15.08 -9.16 -9.49
C ARG A 3 15.02 -9.98 -10.78
N THR A 4 14.01 -9.75 -11.59
CA THR A 4 13.88 -10.38 -12.90
C THR A 4 14.85 -9.76 -13.93
N SER A 5 15.27 -8.50 -13.70
CA SER A 5 16.27 -7.80 -14.52
C SER A 5 17.03 -6.77 -13.67
N PRO A 6 18.33 -6.53 -13.92
CA PRO A 6 19.09 -5.48 -13.23
C PRO A 6 18.55 -4.07 -13.49
N ASP A 7 17.85 -3.85 -14.60
CA ASP A 7 17.26 -2.56 -14.97
C ASP A 7 15.82 -2.40 -14.46
N SER A 8 15.30 -3.36 -13.71
CA SER A 8 13.97 -3.27 -13.11
C SER A 8 14.02 -2.56 -11.75
N VAL A 9 12.88 -2.03 -11.35
CA VAL A 9 12.67 -1.28 -10.10
C VAL A 9 11.72 -2.04 -9.22
N LEU A 10 12.09 -2.19 -7.94
CA LEU A 10 11.29 -2.79 -6.89
C LEU A 10 10.58 -1.68 -6.11
N PHE A 11 9.27 -1.61 -6.21
CA PHE A 11 8.43 -0.74 -5.40
C PHE A 11 7.71 -1.56 -4.34
N THR A 12 7.98 -1.28 -3.07
CA THR A 12 7.40 -1.99 -1.93
C THR A 12 6.45 -1.10 -1.15
N THR A 13 5.38 -1.66 -0.63
CA THR A 13 4.52 -1.06 0.41
C THR A 13 4.63 -1.87 1.69
N TYR A 14 4.66 -1.18 2.83
CA TYR A 14 4.75 -1.81 4.14
C TYR A 14 4.03 -0.99 5.21
N ASN A 15 2.93 -1.53 5.73
CA ASN A 15 2.34 -1.05 6.98
C ASN A 15 3.18 -1.59 8.14
N THR A 16 3.72 -0.69 8.96
CA THR A 16 4.74 -1.00 9.97
C THR A 16 4.19 -1.10 11.40
N LEU A 17 2.87 -1.23 11.54
CA LEU A 17 2.18 -1.39 12.83
C LEU A 17 2.62 -0.36 13.88
N ASN A 18 2.02 0.83 13.88
CA ASN A 18 2.29 1.85 14.90
C ASN A 18 3.79 2.16 15.12
N LEU A 19 4.58 2.30 14.04
CA LEU A 19 6.01 2.56 14.16
C LEU A 19 6.27 3.83 14.95
N PHE A 20 7.18 3.78 15.93
CA PHE A 20 7.48 4.87 16.87
C PHE A 20 6.35 5.22 17.86
N GLN A 21 5.44 4.30 18.16
CA GLN A 21 4.35 4.58 19.10
C GLN A 21 4.87 4.99 20.49
N ASP A 22 5.86 4.27 20.99
CA ASP A 22 6.52 4.55 22.26
C ASP A 22 8.02 4.15 22.23
N GLU A 23 8.75 4.43 23.33
CA GLU A 23 10.18 4.17 23.44
C GLU A 23 10.50 2.98 24.36
N THR A 24 9.57 2.04 24.50
CA THR A 24 9.82 0.84 25.31
C THR A 24 10.89 -0.06 24.67
N PRO A 25 11.58 -0.90 25.45
CA PRO A 25 12.53 -1.88 24.91
C PRO A 25 11.89 -2.77 23.83
N LEU A 26 10.67 -3.22 24.06
CA LEU A 26 9.92 -4.05 23.10
C LEU A 26 9.72 -3.34 21.75
N GLN A 27 9.36 -2.06 21.77
CA GLN A 27 9.19 -1.27 20.55
C GLN A 27 10.51 -0.98 19.83
N ARG A 28 11.61 -0.80 20.57
CA ARG A 28 12.95 -0.69 19.95
C ARG A 28 13.38 -1.99 19.26
N ASP A 29 13.15 -3.14 19.91
CA ASP A 29 13.46 -4.45 19.31
C ASP A 29 12.59 -4.69 18.05
N ARG A 30 11.32 -4.32 18.09
CA ARG A 30 10.42 -4.39 16.93
C ARG A 30 10.84 -3.43 15.82
N TYR A 31 11.23 -2.19 16.15
CA TYR A 31 11.79 -1.25 15.19
C TYR A 31 12.98 -1.86 14.44
N GLN A 32 13.90 -2.51 15.16
CA GLN A 32 15.04 -3.18 14.52
C GLN A 32 14.59 -4.29 13.56
N LEU A 33 13.56 -5.06 13.91
CA LEU A 33 13.00 -6.07 13.00
C LEU A 33 12.37 -5.44 11.74
N VAL A 34 11.72 -4.26 11.86
CA VAL A 34 11.23 -3.51 10.69
C VAL A 34 12.39 -3.07 9.80
N VAL A 35 13.44 -2.47 10.38
CA VAL A 35 14.66 -2.05 9.65
C VAL A 35 15.30 -3.23 8.94
N ASP A 36 15.50 -4.35 9.62
CA ASP A 36 16.10 -5.56 9.04
C ASP A 36 15.23 -6.16 7.92
N SER A 37 13.91 -6.13 8.10
CA SER A 37 12.96 -6.57 7.08
C SER A 37 13.05 -5.69 5.82
N ILE A 38 13.08 -4.36 5.97
CA ILE A 38 13.21 -3.43 4.84
C ILE A 38 14.55 -3.63 4.12
N ARG A 39 15.65 -3.76 4.85
CA ARG A 39 16.98 -4.02 4.26
C ARG A 39 17.01 -5.33 3.46
N ALA A 40 16.34 -6.38 3.99
CA ALA A 40 16.27 -7.69 3.32
C ALA A 40 15.42 -7.70 2.05
N LEU A 41 14.50 -6.75 1.88
CA LEU A 41 13.67 -6.63 0.68
C LEU A 41 14.45 -6.16 -0.55
N ASP A 42 15.59 -5.50 -0.35
CA ASP A 42 16.39 -4.89 -1.42
C ASP A 42 15.56 -3.97 -2.34
N THR A 43 14.56 -3.28 -1.76
CA THR A 43 13.62 -2.42 -2.49
C THR A 43 14.26 -1.12 -2.94
N ASP A 44 13.84 -0.59 -4.10
CA ASP A 44 14.34 0.69 -4.62
C ASP A 44 13.50 1.87 -4.18
N VAL A 45 12.19 1.68 -4.08
CA VAL A 45 11.24 2.68 -3.58
C VAL A 45 10.35 2.00 -2.55
N LEU A 46 10.14 2.65 -1.40
CA LEU A 46 9.35 2.11 -0.29
C LEU A 46 8.25 3.10 0.09
N ALA A 47 7.02 2.62 0.10
CA ALA A 47 5.87 3.28 0.71
C ALA A 47 5.67 2.73 2.13
N VAL A 48 5.69 3.60 3.13
CA VAL A 48 5.54 3.24 4.55
C VAL A 48 4.24 3.80 5.08
N GLN A 49 3.49 2.99 5.80
CA GLN A 49 2.29 3.38 6.53
C GLN A 49 2.53 3.23 8.04
N GLU A 50 1.74 3.98 8.81
CA GLU A 50 1.73 3.97 10.28
C GLU A 50 2.99 4.51 10.96
N ILE A 51 3.63 5.51 10.36
CA ILE A 51 4.62 6.31 11.08
C ILE A 51 3.85 7.11 12.14
N ARG A 52 4.07 6.79 13.42
CA ARG A 52 3.42 7.48 14.54
C ARG A 52 4.15 8.74 14.91
N ALA A 53 3.44 9.86 15.03
CA ALA A 53 3.99 11.11 15.56
C ALA A 53 2.85 12.05 16.02
N PRO A 54 3.07 12.90 17.02
CA PRO A 54 2.08 13.85 17.49
C PRO A 54 1.95 15.09 16.60
N ASP A 55 3.02 15.42 15.85
CA ASP A 55 3.12 16.63 15.03
C ASP A 55 4.01 16.42 13.81
N GLU A 56 3.96 17.36 12.85
CA GLU A 56 4.69 17.29 11.60
C GLU A 56 6.22 17.29 11.79
N PRO A 57 6.83 18.16 12.62
CA PRO A 57 8.27 18.13 12.85
C PRO A 57 8.77 16.78 13.37
N THR A 58 8.03 16.17 14.31
CA THR A 58 8.34 14.84 14.84
C THR A 58 8.19 13.75 13.78
N ALA A 59 7.12 13.81 12.98
CA ALA A 59 6.89 12.85 11.89
C ALA A 59 7.99 12.91 10.83
N GLN A 60 8.39 14.14 10.44
CA GLN A 60 9.49 14.35 9.50
C GLN A 60 10.83 13.83 10.02
N LYS A 61 11.11 14.05 11.32
CA LYS A 61 12.30 13.52 11.98
C LYS A 61 12.31 11.98 11.93
N ARG A 62 11.21 11.34 12.31
CA ARG A 62 11.05 9.88 12.32
C ARG A 62 11.19 9.25 10.93
N LEU A 63 10.67 9.91 9.89
CA LEU A 63 10.88 9.43 8.53
C LEU A 63 12.35 9.52 8.09
N ARG A 64 13.07 10.60 8.48
CA ARG A 64 14.51 10.72 8.21
C ARG A 64 15.31 9.67 8.97
N GLU A 65 15.00 9.42 10.24
CA GLU A 65 15.64 8.36 11.06
C GLU A 65 15.46 6.98 10.39
N LEU A 66 14.24 6.64 9.97
CA LEU A 66 14.01 5.40 9.26
C LEU A 66 14.79 5.34 7.94
N ALA A 67 14.79 6.43 7.16
CA ALA A 67 15.51 6.50 5.89
C ALA A 67 17.02 6.28 6.09
N GLU A 68 17.63 6.94 7.09
CA GLU A 68 19.03 6.76 7.46
C GLU A 68 19.34 5.32 7.86
N ASP A 69 18.52 4.76 8.77
CA ASP A 69 18.70 3.39 9.28
C ASP A 69 18.57 2.33 8.19
N VAL A 70 17.76 2.55 7.16
CA VAL A 70 17.62 1.59 6.04
C VAL A 70 18.50 1.94 4.82
N GLY A 71 19.28 3.02 4.88
CA GLY A 71 20.18 3.45 3.80
C GLY A 71 19.44 3.99 2.57
N MET A 72 18.35 4.73 2.79
CA MET A 72 17.51 5.33 1.74
C MET A 72 17.39 6.83 1.93
N PHE A 73 16.79 7.53 0.97
CA PHE A 73 16.51 8.94 0.97
C PHE A 73 15.01 9.19 1.07
N CYS A 74 14.60 10.34 1.62
CA CYS A 74 13.19 10.72 1.72
C CYS A 74 12.95 12.21 1.44
N THR A 75 13.97 13.00 1.16
CA THR A 75 13.85 14.47 1.01
C THR A 75 13.69 14.87 -0.45
N VAL A 76 12.57 15.52 -0.76
CA VAL A 76 12.27 16.07 -2.08
C VAL A 76 12.77 17.52 -2.13
N PRO A 77 13.63 17.89 -3.08
CA PRO A 77 14.06 19.29 -3.28
C PRO A 77 12.85 20.18 -3.62
N GLU A 78 12.89 21.40 -3.11
CA GLU A 78 11.92 22.43 -3.45
C GLU A 78 12.64 23.59 -4.17
N PRO A 79 12.03 24.22 -5.18
CA PRO A 79 12.73 25.22 -6.02
C PRO A 79 13.27 26.42 -5.26
N ASP A 80 12.55 26.91 -4.25
CA ASP A 80 12.82 28.19 -3.58
C ASP A 80 12.98 28.07 -2.05
N ARG A 81 13.11 26.86 -1.54
CA ARG A 81 13.23 26.59 -0.09
C ARG A 81 13.94 25.27 0.19
N GLU A 82 14.23 25.05 1.47
CA GLU A 82 14.75 23.76 1.93
C GLU A 82 13.81 22.61 1.51
N GLY A 83 14.41 21.49 1.06
CA GLY A 83 13.69 20.29 0.69
C GLY A 83 12.92 19.68 1.88
N ARG A 84 11.82 19.02 1.59
CA ARG A 84 10.94 18.40 2.60
C ARG A 84 10.94 16.87 2.49
N PRO A 85 10.85 16.16 3.62
CA PRO A 85 10.58 14.71 3.60
C PRO A 85 9.27 14.40 2.85
N ALA A 86 9.28 13.33 2.10
CA ALA A 86 8.11 12.83 1.37
C ALA A 86 7.11 12.16 2.34
N LEU A 87 6.47 12.98 3.16
CA LEU A 87 5.57 12.59 4.24
C LEU A 87 4.24 13.35 4.13
N ALA A 88 3.13 12.64 4.26
CA ALA A 88 1.81 13.24 4.43
C ALA A 88 1.27 12.98 5.82
N MET A 89 0.75 14.04 6.45
CA MET A 89 0.18 13.99 7.79
C MET A 89 -1.23 13.39 7.74
N GLY A 90 -1.40 12.27 8.42
CA GLY A 90 -2.70 11.62 8.58
C GLY A 90 -3.41 12.00 9.87
N GLY A 91 -4.67 11.65 9.97
CA GLY A 91 -5.45 11.80 11.20
C GLY A 91 -4.94 10.91 12.33
N HIS A 92 -5.21 11.31 13.56
CA HIS A 92 -4.90 10.54 14.77
C HIS A 92 -3.42 10.17 14.95
N GLY A 93 -2.52 10.93 14.31
CA GLY A 93 -1.06 10.71 14.44
C GLY A 93 -0.52 9.51 13.64
N TYR A 94 -1.24 9.05 12.60
CA TYR A 94 -0.79 8.02 11.65
C TYR A 94 -0.43 8.65 10.31
N HIS A 95 0.81 8.49 9.89
CA HIS A 95 1.35 9.19 8.73
C HIS A 95 1.87 8.21 7.69
N CYS A 96 1.88 8.66 6.41
CA CYS A 96 2.44 7.89 5.31
C CYS A 96 3.67 8.59 4.75
N GLY A 97 4.69 7.82 4.40
CA GLY A 97 5.93 8.34 3.83
C GLY A 97 6.46 7.52 2.67
N LEU A 98 7.36 8.14 1.90
CA LEU A 98 8.07 7.52 0.79
C LEU A 98 9.57 7.63 1.00
N LEU A 99 10.29 6.52 0.71
CA LEU A 99 11.73 6.46 0.68
C LEU A 99 12.19 5.91 -0.68
N TRP A 100 13.41 6.26 -1.09
CA TRP A 100 14.02 5.75 -2.33
C TRP A 100 15.54 5.60 -2.17
N ARG A 101 16.13 4.76 -3.00
CA ARG A 101 17.58 4.52 -3.01
C ARG A 101 18.35 5.59 -3.77
N GLU A 102 19.64 5.59 -3.54
CA GLU A 102 20.60 6.33 -4.35
C GLU A 102 20.47 5.97 -5.84
N GLY A 103 20.61 6.97 -6.71
CA GLY A 103 20.44 6.83 -8.16
C GLY A 103 18.98 6.98 -8.64
N ILE A 104 18.02 7.14 -7.73
CA ILE A 104 16.65 7.53 -8.03
C ILE A 104 16.45 8.97 -7.59
N GLU A 105 16.14 9.87 -8.52
CA GLU A 105 16.11 11.31 -8.26
C GLU A 105 14.68 11.84 -8.13
N PRO A 106 14.32 12.47 -7.02
CA PRO A 106 13.02 13.13 -6.91
C PRO A 106 12.97 14.39 -7.79
N VAL A 107 11.93 14.53 -8.59
CA VAL A 107 11.69 15.73 -9.37
C VAL A 107 11.38 16.89 -8.42
N PRO A 108 12.14 18.00 -8.46
CA PRO A 108 11.94 19.13 -7.56
C PRO A 108 10.52 19.67 -7.59
N GLY A 109 9.94 19.96 -6.41
CA GLY A 109 8.58 20.48 -6.28
C GLY A 109 7.47 19.50 -6.65
N SER A 110 7.78 18.21 -6.82
CA SER A 110 6.78 17.21 -7.21
C SER A 110 6.04 16.58 -6.02
N LEU A 111 6.47 16.82 -4.78
CA LEU A 111 5.80 16.31 -3.59
C LEU A 111 4.36 16.83 -3.50
N ARG A 112 3.42 15.91 -3.33
CA ARG A 112 2.00 16.20 -3.03
C ARG A 112 1.61 15.42 -1.79
N CYS A 113 1.04 16.15 -0.83
CA CYS A 113 0.56 15.61 0.43
C CYS A 113 -0.93 15.92 0.57
N HIS A 114 -1.70 14.90 0.85
CA HIS A 114 -3.13 14.99 1.15
C HIS A 114 -3.35 14.34 2.51
N GLY A 115 -3.72 15.13 3.48
CA GLY A 115 -3.84 14.73 4.88
C GLY A 115 -5.28 14.44 5.28
N SER A 116 -5.55 14.63 6.58
CA SER A 116 -6.83 14.32 7.22
C SER A 116 -8.01 15.16 6.72
N GLU A 117 -7.77 16.21 5.97
CA GLU A 117 -8.82 16.99 5.29
C GLU A 117 -9.45 16.25 4.10
N TYR A 118 -8.77 15.25 3.56
CA TYR A 118 -9.22 14.45 2.40
C TYR A 118 -9.38 12.96 2.73
N PHE A 119 -8.50 12.42 3.58
CA PHE A 119 -8.44 11.02 3.92
C PHE A 119 -8.49 10.82 5.42
N TRP A 120 -8.97 9.69 5.90
CA TRP A 120 -8.87 9.35 7.31
C TRP A 120 -7.40 9.30 7.78
N HIS A 121 -6.54 8.69 6.99
CA HIS A 121 -5.10 8.75 7.16
C HIS A 121 -4.50 9.76 6.18
N SER A 122 -3.69 9.32 5.23
CA SER A 122 -3.05 10.26 4.30
C SER A 122 -2.60 9.60 2.99
N LEU A 123 -2.22 10.49 2.05
CA LEU A 123 -1.58 10.14 0.79
C LEU A 123 -0.37 11.06 0.57
N ALA A 124 0.83 10.49 0.49
CA ALA A 124 2.03 11.17 0.00
C ALA A 124 2.35 10.70 -1.41
N SER A 125 2.69 11.58 -2.34
CA SER A 125 3.17 11.20 -3.65
C SER A 125 4.31 12.06 -4.14
N VAL A 126 5.26 11.42 -4.85
CA VAL A 126 6.45 12.05 -5.43
C VAL A 126 6.63 11.53 -6.84
N THR A 127 7.00 12.41 -7.77
CA THR A 127 7.49 11.98 -9.08
C THR A 127 9.00 11.73 -8.95
N LEU A 128 9.40 10.50 -9.23
CA LEU A 128 10.80 10.07 -9.24
C LEU A 128 11.28 9.91 -10.67
N ASP A 129 12.48 10.36 -10.96
CA ASP A 129 13.22 10.04 -12.19
C ASP A 129 13.97 8.74 -11.96
N VAL A 130 13.60 7.72 -12.70
CA VAL A 130 14.17 6.39 -12.62
C VAL A 130 14.83 6.06 -13.96
N GLY A 131 16.14 6.31 -14.04
CA GLY A 131 16.89 6.05 -15.26
C GLY A 131 16.40 6.87 -16.46
N GLY A 132 16.02 8.13 -16.27
CA GLY A 132 15.50 9.04 -17.29
C GLY A 132 13.99 8.89 -17.56
N THR A 133 13.30 8.06 -16.80
CA THR A 133 11.84 7.88 -16.90
C THR A 133 11.15 8.43 -15.66
N ARG A 134 10.24 9.37 -15.85
CA ARG A 134 9.47 9.96 -14.74
C ARG A 134 8.28 9.08 -14.37
N VAL A 135 8.23 8.67 -13.10
CA VAL A 135 7.21 7.79 -12.55
C VAL A 135 6.72 8.37 -11.23
N ARG A 136 5.42 8.48 -11.06
CA ARG A 136 4.83 8.90 -9.77
C ARG A 136 4.71 7.68 -8.85
N HIS A 137 5.28 7.80 -7.67
CA HIS A 137 5.10 6.83 -6.59
C HIS A 137 4.29 7.46 -5.46
N ALA A 138 3.43 6.70 -4.85
CA ALA A 138 2.59 7.16 -3.76
C ALA A 138 2.52 6.15 -2.62
N ALA A 139 2.50 6.66 -1.39
CA ALA A 139 2.20 5.93 -0.18
C ALA A 139 0.82 6.36 0.33
N HIS A 140 -0.07 5.40 0.52
CA HIS A 140 -1.42 5.63 1.01
C HIS A 140 -1.77 4.67 2.14
N HIS A 141 -2.67 5.10 3.03
CA HIS A 141 -3.30 4.25 4.01
C HIS A 141 -4.80 4.57 4.01
N ALA A 142 -5.60 3.63 3.57
CA ALA A 142 -7.05 3.80 3.50
C ALA A 142 -7.67 3.73 4.90
N THR A 143 -8.88 4.29 5.05
CA THR A 143 -9.59 4.20 6.34
C THR A 143 -9.90 2.74 6.71
N PRO A 144 -9.58 2.30 7.95
CA PRO A 144 -10.01 1.00 8.43
C PRO A 144 -11.51 0.96 8.78
N PHE A 145 -12.12 2.14 8.94
CA PHE A 145 -13.50 2.31 9.38
C PHE A 145 -14.40 2.84 8.25
N GLY A 146 -15.69 2.44 8.31
CA GLY A 146 -16.70 3.03 7.44
C GLY A 146 -16.53 2.65 5.96
N ARG A 147 -17.10 1.53 5.56
CA ARG A 147 -17.05 0.99 4.19
C ARG A 147 -17.36 2.02 3.09
N ARG A 148 -18.42 2.85 3.31
CA ARG A 148 -18.79 3.91 2.38
C ARG A 148 -17.74 5.01 2.31
N LEU A 149 -17.22 5.45 3.47
CA LEU A 149 -16.17 6.45 3.53
C LEU A 149 -14.92 5.96 2.77
N ARG A 150 -14.58 4.67 2.88
CA ARG A 150 -13.46 4.07 2.14
C ARG A 150 -13.69 4.12 0.63
N ALA A 151 -14.90 3.82 0.16
CA ALA A 151 -15.25 3.93 -1.26
C ALA A 151 -15.16 5.38 -1.76
N ASP A 152 -15.71 6.35 -1.02
CA ASP A 152 -15.65 7.78 -1.34
C ASP A 152 -14.19 8.28 -1.41
N GLN A 153 -13.34 7.87 -0.45
CA GLN A 153 -11.92 8.20 -0.45
C GLN A 153 -11.16 7.54 -1.62
N ASN A 154 -11.54 6.34 -2.02
CA ASN A 154 -10.96 5.68 -3.17
C ASN A 154 -11.35 6.36 -4.50
N GLU A 155 -12.54 6.94 -4.63
CA GLU A 155 -12.90 7.78 -5.79
C GLU A 155 -11.98 9.00 -5.90
N LEU A 156 -11.74 9.68 -4.78
CA LEU A 156 -10.80 10.80 -4.73
C LEU A 156 -9.37 10.36 -5.07
N LEU A 157 -8.91 9.24 -4.51
CA LEU A 157 -7.58 8.68 -4.80
C LEU A 157 -7.42 8.37 -6.29
N VAL A 158 -8.43 7.78 -6.93
CA VAL A 158 -8.44 7.53 -8.37
C VAL A 158 -8.25 8.85 -9.15
N ALA A 159 -9.01 9.89 -8.80
CA ALA A 159 -8.89 11.19 -9.44
C ALA A 159 -7.49 11.80 -9.28
N LEU A 160 -6.86 11.66 -8.10
CA LEU A 160 -5.51 12.14 -7.85
C LEU A 160 -4.44 11.33 -8.58
N ALA A 161 -4.58 10.01 -8.64
CA ALA A 161 -3.59 9.12 -9.26
C ALA A 161 -3.65 9.15 -10.79
N THR A 162 -4.84 9.30 -11.37
CA THR A 162 -5.06 9.32 -12.82
C THR A 162 -5.14 10.74 -13.42
N GLY A 163 -5.20 11.77 -12.56
CA GLY A 163 -5.30 13.18 -12.92
C GLY A 163 -4.04 13.75 -13.57
N PRO A 164 -4.01 15.07 -13.80
CA PRO A 164 -2.94 15.74 -14.55
C PRO A 164 -1.53 15.49 -13.99
N PRO A 165 -0.50 15.36 -14.87
CA PRO A 165 -0.65 15.27 -16.33
C PRO A 165 -1.25 13.91 -16.75
N PRO A 166 -2.14 13.90 -17.76
CA PRO A 166 -2.77 12.66 -18.23
C PRO A 166 -1.71 11.65 -18.69
N GLY A 167 -1.92 10.38 -18.35
CA GLY A 167 -0.99 9.32 -18.75
C GLY A 167 0.28 9.21 -17.92
N MET A 168 0.44 10.00 -16.83
CA MET A 168 1.56 9.85 -15.90
C MET A 168 1.57 8.41 -15.34
N PRO A 169 2.65 7.65 -15.58
CA PRO A 169 2.80 6.35 -14.93
C PRO A 169 2.79 6.53 -13.41
N THR A 170 1.82 5.89 -12.74
CA THR A 170 1.66 6.03 -11.29
C THR A 170 1.56 4.65 -10.64
N LEU A 171 2.31 4.46 -9.56
CA LEU A 171 2.21 3.31 -8.65
C LEU A 171 1.80 3.82 -7.27
N VAL A 172 0.84 3.17 -6.65
CA VAL A 172 0.37 3.45 -5.30
C VAL A 172 0.56 2.23 -4.44
N GLY A 173 1.45 2.31 -3.45
CA GLY A 173 1.61 1.30 -2.42
C GLY A 173 0.76 1.67 -1.21
N ALA A 174 -0.05 0.73 -0.73
CA ALA A 174 -0.97 1.03 0.36
C ALA A 174 -1.35 -0.20 1.18
N ASP A 175 -1.77 0.08 2.42
CA ASP A 175 -2.78 -0.69 3.11
C ASP A 175 -4.15 -0.16 2.64
N TRP A 176 -4.87 -0.98 1.87
CA TRP A 176 -6.15 -0.63 1.27
C TRP A 176 -7.32 -0.81 2.22
N ASN A 177 -7.12 -1.54 3.30
CA ASN A 177 -8.16 -1.92 4.24
C ASN A 177 -9.42 -2.53 3.58
N THR A 178 -9.26 -3.13 2.40
CA THR A 178 -10.31 -3.78 1.62
C THR A 178 -9.73 -4.88 0.74
N GLU A 179 -10.52 -5.90 0.45
CA GLU A 179 -10.18 -6.96 -0.49
C GLU A 179 -10.13 -6.42 -1.92
N CYS A 180 -9.29 -7.05 -2.73
CA CYS A 180 -9.20 -6.75 -4.15
C CYS A 180 -10.49 -7.17 -4.88
N ALA A 181 -10.96 -6.30 -5.77
CA ALA A 181 -12.10 -6.58 -6.65
C ALA A 181 -11.69 -6.69 -8.12
N ASP A 182 -10.40 -6.65 -8.41
CA ASP A 182 -9.87 -6.77 -9.75
C ASP A 182 -10.26 -8.14 -10.35
N ARG A 183 -10.44 -8.15 -11.65
CA ARG A 183 -10.85 -9.34 -12.41
C ARG A 183 -9.74 -9.77 -13.34
N VAL A 184 -9.60 -11.07 -13.47
CA VAL A 184 -8.69 -11.72 -14.40
C VAL A 184 -9.47 -12.57 -15.39
N ARG A 185 -8.85 -12.89 -16.53
CA ARG A 185 -9.44 -13.86 -17.48
C ARG A 185 -9.19 -15.27 -16.94
N ASP A 186 -10.25 -16.01 -16.76
CA ASP A 186 -10.15 -17.45 -16.50
C ASP A 186 -9.66 -18.15 -17.79
N GLU A 187 -8.64 -18.98 -17.65
CA GLU A 187 -7.97 -19.63 -18.78
C GLU A 187 -8.86 -20.69 -19.46
N ASP A 188 -9.73 -21.34 -18.69
CA ASP A 188 -10.57 -22.43 -19.18
C ASP A 188 -11.85 -21.91 -19.84
N SER A 189 -12.57 -21.00 -19.17
CA SER A 189 -13.85 -20.47 -19.66
C SER A 189 -13.72 -19.23 -20.52
N GLY A 190 -12.63 -18.46 -20.36
CA GLY A 190 -12.45 -17.16 -20.97
C GLY A 190 -13.29 -16.05 -20.32
N ASP A 191 -13.99 -16.33 -19.24
CA ASP A 191 -14.80 -15.37 -18.52
C ASP A 191 -13.94 -14.44 -17.62
N TRP A 192 -14.53 -13.31 -17.25
CA TRP A 192 -13.94 -12.44 -16.21
C TRP A 192 -14.34 -12.92 -14.83
N VAL A 193 -13.38 -13.39 -14.06
CA VAL A 193 -13.55 -13.84 -12.66
C VAL A 193 -12.80 -12.94 -11.70
N LEU A 194 -13.20 -12.90 -10.44
CA LEU A 194 -12.44 -12.20 -9.41
C LEU A 194 -11.05 -12.83 -9.27
N TYR A 195 -10.02 -11.99 -9.20
CA TYR A 195 -8.65 -12.43 -8.93
C TYR A 195 -8.55 -13.12 -7.56
N GLU A 196 -9.23 -12.59 -6.55
CA GLU A 196 -9.32 -13.20 -5.23
C GLU A 196 -10.54 -14.11 -5.15
N PRO A 197 -10.37 -15.42 -5.35
CA PRO A 197 -11.48 -16.36 -5.28
C PRO A 197 -11.90 -16.54 -3.82
N GLY A 198 -13.20 -16.62 -3.60
CA GLY A 198 -13.77 -16.87 -2.28
C GLY A 198 -13.97 -15.61 -1.45
N ASP A 199 -14.46 -15.85 -0.26
CA ASP A 199 -14.77 -14.82 0.73
C ASP A 199 -14.07 -15.18 2.04
N PRO A 200 -13.14 -14.33 2.54
CA PRO A 200 -12.39 -14.64 3.75
C PRO A 200 -13.27 -14.77 4.99
N TYR A 201 -14.49 -14.23 4.96
CA TYR A 201 -15.42 -14.24 6.08
C TYR A 201 -16.47 -15.36 5.99
N ALA A 202 -16.50 -16.15 4.93
CA ALA A 202 -17.56 -17.14 4.67
C ALA A 202 -17.72 -18.21 5.76
N THR A 203 -16.65 -18.53 6.48
CA THR A 203 -16.62 -19.61 7.48
C THR A 203 -16.64 -19.14 8.93
N VAL A 204 -16.64 -17.83 9.16
CA VAL A 204 -16.60 -17.27 10.51
C VAL A 204 -17.97 -16.68 10.92
N GLY A 205 -18.28 -16.76 12.22
CA GLY A 205 -19.44 -16.08 12.79
C GLY A 205 -19.22 -14.59 12.84
N TRP A 206 -20.31 -13.82 12.82
CA TRP A 206 -20.25 -12.36 12.95
C TRP A 206 -19.61 -11.93 14.27
N PHE A 207 -18.68 -11.00 14.20
CA PHE A 207 -18.13 -10.21 15.33
C PHE A 207 -18.12 -8.72 14.96
N ASP A 208 -17.98 -7.85 15.96
CA ASP A 208 -18.35 -6.42 15.80
C ASP A 208 -17.48 -5.67 14.76
N GLU A 209 -16.20 -6.00 14.66
CA GLU A 209 -15.26 -5.37 13.72
C GLU A 209 -15.62 -5.63 12.25
N MET A 210 -16.36 -6.70 11.97
CA MET A 210 -16.84 -7.03 10.63
C MET A 210 -17.76 -5.94 10.04
N ILE A 211 -18.34 -5.07 10.86
CA ILE A 211 -19.12 -3.91 10.39
C ILE A 211 -18.31 -3.01 9.44
N ASN A 212 -17.00 -2.99 9.60
CA ASN A 212 -16.08 -2.19 8.81
C ASN A 212 -15.59 -2.88 7.52
N GLN A 213 -15.81 -4.18 7.40
CA GLN A 213 -15.21 -5.00 6.34
C GLN A 213 -16.24 -5.79 5.52
N CYS A 214 -17.45 -5.96 6.04
CA CYS A 214 -18.45 -6.84 5.42
C CYS A 214 -19.72 -6.08 5.03
N GLU A 215 -20.31 -6.50 3.93
CA GLU A 215 -21.73 -6.33 3.67
C GLU A 215 -22.55 -7.36 4.45
N TRP A 216 -23.77 -7.04 4.82
CA TRP A 216 -24.68 -7.98 5.48
C TRP A 216 -26.12 -7.74 5.08
N ASP A 217 -26.90 -8.78 5.14
CA ASP A 217 -28.36 -8.78 5.05
C ASP A 217 -28.96 -9.79 6.06
N TYR A 218 -30.27 -9.95 6.04
CA TYR A 218 -30.98 -10.94 6.86
C TYR A 218 -31.79 -11.86 5.98
N ASP A 219 -31.70 -13.17 6.22
CA ASP A 219 -32.56 -14.14 5.56
C ASP A 219 -34.02 -14.08 6.05
N GLU A 220 -34.90 -14.85 5.44
CA GLU A 220 -36.35 -14.91 5.79
C GLU A 220 -36.60 -15.31 7.26
N ARG A 221 -35.62 -15.92 7.93
CA ARG A 221 -35.68 -16.32 9.35
C ARG A 221 -35.02 -15.28 10.26
N GLY A 222 -34.63 -14.11 9.75
CA GLY A 222 -33.96 -13.06 10.50
C GLY A 222 -32.50 -13.37 10.87
N ARG A 223 -31.89 -14.39 10.28
CA ARG A 223 -30.47 -14.71 10.51
C ARG A 223 -29.58 -13.83 9.62
N ARG A 224 -28.57 -13.21 10.22
CA ARG A 224 -27.60 -12.40 9.48
C ARG A 224 -26.77 -13.27 8.52
N ARG A 225 -26.68 -12.82 7.28
CA ARG A 225 -25.71 -13.30 6.29
C ARG A 225 -24.75 -12.15 6.03
N HIS A 226 -23.50 -12.46 5.82
CA HIS A 226 -22.45 -11.46 5.56
C HIS A 226 -21.48 -11.99 4.52
N ARG A 227 -20.76 -11.07 3.90
CA ARG A 227 -19.69 -11.31 2.93
C ARG A 227 -18.74 -10.12 2.91
N ALA A 228 -17.52 -10.33 2.37
CA ALA A 228 -16.57 -9.26 2.14
C ALA A 228 -17.19 -8.10 1.35
N ASP A 229 -17.01 -6.87 1.83
CA ASP A 229 -17.34 -5.67 1.05
C ASP A 229 -16.21 -5.36 0.07
N ARG A 230 -16.41 -5.71 -1.20
CA ARG A 230 -15.47 -5.43 -2.29
C ARG A 230 -15.75 -4.11 -3.01
N GLY A 231 -16.77 -3.37 -2.60
CA GLY A 231 -17.15 -2.08 -3.22
C GLY A 231 -15.99 -1.09 -3.29
N PRO A 232 -15.24 -0.85 -2.19
CA PRO A 232 -14.08 0.03 -2.24
C PRO A 232 -12.98 -0.43 -3.21
N GLY A 233 -12.74 -1.73 -3.33
CA GLY A 233 -11.81 -2.33 -4.29
C GLY A 233 -12.31 -2.18 -5.75
N ASP A 234 -13.61 -2.32 -5.97
CA ASP A 234 -14.23 -2.16 -7.30
C ASP A 234 -14.13 -0.71 -7.81
N VAL A 235 -14.26 0.28 -6.94
CA VAL A 235 -14.00 1.70 -7.25
C VAL A 235 -12.59 1.90 -7.81
N LEU A 236 -11.58 1.32 -7.18
CA LEU A 236 -10.19 1.42 -7.63
C LEU A 236 -10.01 0.79 -9.01
N TRP A 237 -10.51 -0.44 -9.19
CA TRP A 237 -10.41 -1.16 -10.46
C TRP A 237 -11.15 -0.46 -11.60
N ALA A 238 -12.40 -0.07 -11.38
CA ALA A 238 -13.21 0.65 -12.36
C ALA A 238 -12.60 2.02 -12.70
N GLY A 239 -11.96 2.66 -11.73
CA GLY A 239 -11.25 3.93 -11.90
C GLY A 239 -9.89 3.83 -12.59
N GLY A 240 -9.43 2.61 -12.93
CA GLY A 240 -8.17 2.41 -13.66
C GLY A 240 -6.93 2.33 -12.79
N LEU A 241 -7.09 2.09 -11.50
CA LEU A 241 -6.02 1.69 -10.58
C LEU A 241 -6.06 0.16 -10.40
N HIS A 242 -5.28 -0.53 -11.22
CA HIS A 242 -5.23 -1.98 -11.28
C HIS A 242 -4.29 -2.56 -10.24
N ASP A 243 -4.69 -3.63 -9.59
CA ASP A 243 -3.85 -4.37 -8.67
C ASP A 243 -2.72 -5.09 -9.43
N ALA A 244 -1.48 -4.91 -8.97
CA ALA A 244 -0.31 -5.48 -9.66
C ALA A 244 -0.29 -7.01 -9.62
N ALA A 245 -0.75 -7.63 -8.52
CA ALA A 245 -0.84 -9.09 -8.42
C ALA A 245 -1.90 -9.65 -9.39
N ALA A 246 -3.07 -9.02 -9.44
CA ALA A 246 -4.14 -9.40 -10.37
C ALA A 246 -3.70 -9.22 -11.82
N ALA A 247 -3.06 -8.09 -12.16
CA ALA A 247 -2.57 -7.82 -13.51
C ALA A 247 -1.52 -8.84 -14.00
N LEU A 248 -0.75 -9.43 -13.07
CA LEU A 248 0.25 -10.47 -13.33
C LEU A 248 -0.30 -11.89 -13.17
N ASN A 249 -1.56 -12.05 -12.80
CA ASN A 249 -2.13 -13.32 -12.37
C ASN A 249 -1.23 -14.06 -11.37
N ALA A 250 -0.64 -13.30 -10.43
CA ALA A 250 0.27 -13.84 -9.44
C ALA A 250 -0.49 -14.73 -8.43
N PRO A 251 0.14 -15.75 -7.82
CA PRO A 251 -0.51 -16.56 -6.80
C PRO A 251 -1.02 -15.69 -5.65
N TRP A 252 -2.26 -15.94 -5.22
CA TRP A 252 -2.83 -15.24 -4.07
C TRP A 252 -2.07 -15.58 -2.79
N GLN A 253 -1.79 -14.54 -2.00
CA GLN A 253 -1.16 -14.67 -0.69
C GLN A 253 -1.71 -13.60 0.25
N ALA A 254 -2.11 -14.00 1.46
CA ALA A 254 -2.57 -13.08 2.49
C ALA A 254 -1.43 -12.16 2.95
N THR A 255 -1.77 -10.92 3.29
CA THR A 255 -0.84 -9.95 3.88
C THR A 255 -1.06 -9.74 5.36
N VAL A 256 -2.24 -10.11 5.89
CA VAL A 256 -2.61 -10.03 7.31
C VAL A 256 -3.27 -11.34 7.77
N GLY A 257 -3.45 -11.51 9.07
CA GLY A 257 -4.06 -12.69 9.69
C GLY A 257 -3.05 -13.57 10.46
N HIS A 258 -1.78 -13.22 10.45
CA HIS A 258 -0.70 -14.01 11.06
C HIS A 258 -0.26 -13.50 12.44
N HIS A 259 -0.61 -12.26 12.80
CA HIS A 259 -0.12 -11.60 14.01
C HIS A 259 -1.14 -11.74 15.16
N PRO A 260 -0.71 -11.91 16.41
CA PRO A 260 -1.62 -12.06 17.55
C PRO A 260 -2.48 -10.81 17.83
N ASP A 261 -2.01 -9.63 17.43
CA ASP A 261 -2.75 -8.37 17.61
C ASP A 261 -3.78 -8.11 16.48
N ASP A 262 -3.78 -8.92 15.41
CA ASP A 262 -4.81 -8.83 14.39
C ASP A 262 -6.10 -9.54 14.87
N VAL A 263 -7.12 -8.75 15.17
CA VAL A 263 -8.42 -9.26 15.63
C VAL A 263 -9.05 -10.24 14.63
N PHE A 264 -8.90 -9.99 13.33
CA PHE A 264 -9.40 -10.88 12.29
C PHE A 264 -8.60 -12.19 12.22
N GLY A 265 -7.28 -12.10 12.40
CA GLY A 265 -6.41 -13.26 12.51
C GLY A 265 -6.77 -14.17 13.70
N ALA A 266 -7.14 -13.56 14.84
CA ALA A 266 -7.62 -14.29 16.01
C ALA A 266 -8.91 -15.11 15.73
N HIS A 267 -9.71 -14.71 14.73
CA HIS A 267 -10.87 -15.43 14.22
C HIS A 267 -10.55 -16.36 13.03
N GLY A 268 -9.27 -16.51 12.66
CA GLY A 268 -8.85 -17.34 11.52
C GLY A 268 -9.09 -16.70 10.15
N VAL A 269 -9.28 -15.39 10.10
CA VAL A 269 -9.54 -14.64 8.86
C VAL A 269 -8.23 -14.13 8.28
N TRP A 270 -7.79 -14.75 7.19
CA TRP A 270 -6.61 -14.32 6.44
C TRP A 270 -7.05 -13.47 5.26
N ARG A 271 -6.48 -12.26 5.12
CA ARG A 271 -6.87 -11.29 4.10
C ARG A 271 -5.64 -10.76 3.36
N ARG A 272 -5.88 -10.30 2.16
CA ARG A 272 -4.89 -9.57 1.37
C ARG A 272 -5.39 -8.13 1.19
N ILE A 273 -5.01 -7.25 2.10
CA ILE A 273 -5.45 -5.85 2.13
C ILE A 273 -4.31 -4.87 1.83
N ASP A 274 -3.08 -5.36 1.74
CA ASP A 274 -1.92 -4.58 1.29
C ASP A 274 -1.61 -4.89 -0.18
N GLY A 275 -1.14 -3.89 -0.90
CA GLY A 275 -0.76 -4.11 -2.28
C GLY A 275 -0.27 -2.86 -3.01
N VAL A 276 0.29 -3.09 -4.18
CA VAL A 276 0.65 -2.05 -5.13
C VAL A 276 -0.41 -2.00 -6.23
N ARG A 277 -1.02 -0.83 -6.42
CA ARG A 277 -1.92 -0.56 -7.53
C ARG A 277 -1.26 0.37 -8.54
N VAL A 278 -1.57 0.16 -9.80
CA VAL A 278 -0.90 0.85 -10.90
C VAL A 278 -1.91 1.42 -11.90
N THR A 279 -1.57 2.57 -12.49
CA THR A 279 -2.34 3.11 -13.62
C THR A 279 -2.03 2.33 -14.90
N ARG A 280 -2.94 2.40 -15.89
CA ARG A 280 -2.84 1.66 -17.16
C ARG A 280 -1.48 1.74 -17.86
N PRO A 281 -0.77 2.90 -17.91
CA PRO A 281 0.56 2.96 -18.51
C PRO A 281 1.57 1.99 -17.89
N VAL A 282 1.43 1.67 -16.61
CA VAL A 282 2.37 0.80 -15.88
C VAL A 282 2.12 -0.68 -16.14
N LEU A 283 0.91 -1.10 -16.50
CA LEU A 283 0.54 -2.51 -16.68
C LEU A 283 1.54 -3.30 -17.54
N ARG A 284 1.93 -2.73 -18.68
CA ARG A 284 2.89 -3.38 -19.60
C ARG A 284 4.32 -3.44 -19.05
N ALA A 285 4.61 -2.62 -18.04
CA ALA A 285 5.92 -2.56 -17.43
C ALA A 285 6.07 -3.50 -16.23
N LEU A 286 4.96 -4.01 -15.67
CA LEU A 286 5.01 -4.96 -14.56
C LEU A 286 5.78 -6.23 -14.95
N ARG A 287 6.54 -6.78 -14.00
CA ARG A 287 7.38 -7.98 -14.18
C ARG A 287 7.13 -9.05 -13.15
N ALA A 288 6.99 -8.67 -11.86
CA ALA A 288 6.78 -9.60 -10.78
C ALA A 288 6.02 -8.94 -9.64
N HIS A 289 5.41 -9.79 -8.82
CA HIS A 289 4.76 -9.42 -7.56
C HIS A 289 5.20 -10.41 -6.48
N HIS A 290 5.39 -9.91 -5.27
CA HIS A 290 5.84 -10.74 -4.15
C HIS A 290 5.30 -10.21 -2.82
N VAL A 291 4.87 -11.12 -1.95
CA VAL A 291 4.61 -10.85 -0.53
C VAL A 291 5.78 -11.42 0.27
N ALA A 292 6.45 -10.59 1.04
CA ALA A 292 7.63 -10.99 1.80
C ALA A 292 7.23 -11.63 3.14
N ASP A 293 6.98 -12.93 3.09
CA ASP A 293 6.57 -13.74 4.24
C ASP A 293 7.78 -14.44 4.89
N SER A 294 8.41 -13.75 5.80
CA SER A 294 9.52 -14.28 6.60
C SER A 294 9.20 -14.25 8.10
N ALA A 295 9.92 -15.05 8.88
CA ALA A 295 9.75 -15.03 10.34
C ALA A 295 10.06 -13.65 10.96
N ALA A 296 10.96 -12.88 10.36
CA ALA A 296 11.27 -11.53 10.79
C ALA A 296 10.12 -10.57 10.45
N ALA A 297 9.61 -10.59 9.22
CA ALA A 297 8.48 -9.76 8.80
C ALA A 297 7.23 -10.03 9.65
N ARG A 298 6.90 -11.30 9.89
CA ARG A 298 5.76 -11.70 10.75
C ARG A 298 5.84 -11.21 12.19
N ARG A 299 7.05 -10.98 12.71
CA ARG A 299 7.28 -10.45 14.06
C ARG A 299 7.37 -8.94 14.09
N ALA A 300 7.72 -8.33 12.97
CA ALA A 300 7.93 -6.89 12.84
C ALA A 300 6.61 -6.12 12.74
N SER A 301 5.60 -6.70 12.09
CA SER A 301 4.28 -6.08 11.86
C SER A 301 3.20 -7.15 11.75
N ASP A 302 1.95 -6.74 11.96
CA ASP A 302 0.74 -7.52 11.64
C ASP A 302 0.43 -7.54 10.13
N HIS A 303 1.16 -6.74 9.35
CA HIS A 303 1.14 -6.71 7.90
C HIS A 303 2.45 -7.24 7.31
N LEU A 304 2.36 -7.93 6.17
CA LEU A 304 3.53 -8.36 5.39
C LEU A 304 3.85 -7.36 4.27
N PRO A 305 5.14 -7.06 4.04
CA PRO A 305 5.54 -6.19 2.94
C PRO A 305 5.16 -6.77 1.58
N VAL A 306 4.68 -5.91 0.68
CA VAL A 306 4.28 -6.29 -0.69
C VAL A 306 5.09 -5.51 -1.71
N THR A 307 5.72 -6.22 -2.64
CA THR A 307 6.58 -5.64 -3.69
C THR A 307 6.01 -5.90 -5.06
N ALA A 308 5.95 -4.87 -5.89
CA ALA A 308 5.78 -4.98 -7.33
C ALA A 308 7.08 -4.58 -8.04
N GLU A 309 7.50 -5.42 -8.99
CA GLU A 309 8.63 -5.14 -9.86
C GLU A 309 8.14 -4.61 -11.20
N TYR A 310 8.76 -3.54 -11.69
CA TYR A 310 8.46 -2.99 -13.01
C TYR A 310 9.72 -2.56 -13.76
N ALA A 311 9.66 -2.56 -15.09
CA ALA A 311 10.74 -2.11 -15.96
C ALA A 311 10.46 -0.70 -16.48
N PRO A 312 11.17 0.36 -16.03
CA PRO A 312 10.94 1.74 -16.47
C PRO A 312 11.04 1.91 -17.98
N ALA A 313 11.95 1.23 -18.65
CA ALA A 313 12.13 1.27 -20.10
C ALA A 313 10.87 0.83 -20.88
N ALA A 314 10.00 0.02 -20.28
CA ALA A 314 8.74 -0.42 -20.89
C ALA A 314 7.60 0.59 -20.72
N LEU A 315 7.77 1.64 -19.92
CA LEU A 315 6.72 2.66 -19.73
C LEU A 315 6.47 3.49 -21.00
N GLY A 316 7.40 3.43 -21.93
CA GLY A 316 7.31 4.07 -23.23
C GLY A 316 7.74 5.53 -23.17
N ARG A 317 8.45 5.95 -24.19
CA ARG A 317 8.54 7.36 -24.53
C ARG A 317 7.14 7.73 -25.03
N ALA A 318 6.50 8.69 -24.34
CA ALA A 318 5.23 9.25 -24.74
C ALA A 318 5.34 9.87 -26.14
#